data_6130e430b9272df80dfb53ad2e2c15bd
#
_entry.id   6130e430b9272df80dfb53ad2e2c15bd
#
_cell.length_a   1.000
_cell.length_b   1.000
_cell.length_c   1.000
_cell.angle_alpha   90.00
_cell.angle_beta   90.00
_cell.angle_gamma   90.00
#
_symmetry.space_group_name_H-M   'P 1'
#
loop_
_entity.id
_entity.type
_entity.pdbx_description
1 polymer ?
#
loop_
_entity_poly.entity_id
_entity_poly.type
_entity_poly.pdbx_seq_one_letter_code
_entity_poly.pdbx_strand_id
1 'polypeptide(L)'
;MNLGFGREKRLLTPQQFKAVFDSANNKVQGKSVLLLARDNQLGHPRLGLVIGKKSVKLAVERNRIKRQIRESFRHNQVQLDGVDIVIVARRGIADLSNIELRQQFDKMWKRLARQRITALQAAHSDSTG
;
A
#
# COMPACT_ATOMS: atom_id res chain seq x y z
N MET A 1 10.53 -15.83 -14.06
CA MET A 1 10.66 -15.00 -12.87
C MET A 1 9.33 -14.85 -12.18
N ASN A 2 9.34 -14.94 -10.91
CA ASN A 2 8.10 -14.99 -10.13
C ASN A 2 7.68 -13.61 -9.61
N LEU A 3 6.53 -13.12 -10.08
CA LEU A 3 5.90 -11.91 -9.54
C LEU A 3 4.99 -12.23 -8.36
N GLY A 4 5.19 -13.37 -7.70
CA GLY A 4 4.36 -13.81 -6.61
C GLY A 4 4.42 -12.91 -5.39
N PHE A 5 3.43 -13.07 -4.50
CA PHE A 5 3.35 -12.36 -3.24
C PHE A 5 3.95 -13.23 -2.14
N GLY A 6 5.28 -13.34 -2.14
CA GLY A 6 6.02 -14.16 -1.18
C GLY A 6 5.99 -13.59 0.23
N ARG A 7 6.42 -14.41 1.20
CA ARG A 7 6.42 -14.03 2.61
C ARG A 7 7.26 -12.77 2.87
N GLU A 8 8.38 -12.63 2.19
CA GLU A 8 9.27 -11.47 2.32
C GLU A 8 8.64 -10.16 1.86
N LYS A 9 7.54 -10.23 1.10
CA LYS A 9 6.81 -9.05 0.62
C LYS A 9 5.58 -8.73 1.45
N ARG A 10 5.45 -9.33 2.62
CA ARG A 10 4.35 -9.10 3.56
C ARG A 10 4.85 -8.50 4.85
N LEU A 11 4.06 -7.60 5.41
CA LEU A 11 4.25 -7.17 6.79
C LEU A 11 3.62 -8.25 7.67
N LEU A 12 4.40 -8.85 8.55
CA LEU A 12 3.99 -10.05 9.28
C LEU A 12 3.79 -9.84 10.79
N THR A 13 4.44 -8.84 11.37
CA THR A 13 4.41 -8.65 12.83
C THR A 13 3.74 -7.33 13.21
N PRO A 14 3.14 -7.26 14.41
CA PRO A 14 2.58 -5.99 14.90
C PRO A 14 3.61 -4.86 14.91
N GLN A 15 4.88 -5.15 15.22
CA GLN A 15 5.93 -4.14 15.21
C GLN A 15 6.17 -3.57 13.81
N GLN A 16 6.08 -4.40 12.77
CA GLN A 16 6.24 -3.94 11.40
C GLN A 16 5.12 -2.98 10.99
N PHE A 17 3.87 -3.31 11.35
CA PHE A 17 2.72 -2.42 11.14
C PHE A 17 2.88 -1.13 11.94
N LYS A 18 3.25 -1.25 13.20
CA LYS A 18 3.42 -0.08 14.07
C LYS A 18 4.47 0.88 13.52
N ALA A 19 5.56 0.37 12.99
CA ALA A 19 6.62 1.20 12.42
C ALA A 19 6.09 2.06 11.27
N VAL A 20 5.22 1.50 10.44
CA VAL A 20 4.59 2.27 9.35
C VAL A 20 3.63 3.31 9.90
N PHE A 21 2.78 2.95 10.87
CA PHE A 21 1.85 3.89 11.47
C PHE A 21 2.56 5.07 12.15
N ASP A 22 3.66 4.79 12.87
CA ASP A 22 4.36 5.81 13.64
C ASP A 22 5.26 6.70 12.80
N SER A 23 5.78 6.20 11.69
CA SER A 23 6.85 6.87 10.92
C SER A 23 6.58 6.92 9.43
N ALA A 24 5.31 7.00 9.02
CA ALA A 24 4.97 7.07 7.60
C ALA A 24 5.59 8.30 6.94
N ASN A 25 6.29 8.10 5.84
CA ASN A 25 6.86 9.17 5.02
C ASN A 25 5.82 9.72 4.04
N ASN A 26 4.90 8.86 3.60
CA ASN A 26 3.92 9.19 2.57
C ASN A 26 2.54 8.71 2.99
N LYS A 27 1.54 9.41 2.50
CA LYS A 27 0.14 9.12 2.77
C LYS A 27 -0.66 9.38 1.50
N VAL A 28 -1.46 8.40 1.10
CA VAL A 28 -2.34 8.53 -0.06
C VAL A 28 -3.75 8.15 0.38
N GLN A 29 -4.70 9.05 0.19
CA GLN A 29 -6.10 8.77 0.46
C GLN A 29 -6.81 8.34 -0.80
N GLY A 30 -7.60 7.28 -0.69
CA GLY A 30 -8.48 6.82 -1.74
C GLY A 30 -9.92 6.81 -1.26
N LYS A 31 -10.82 6.33 -2.11
CA LYS A 31 -12.22 6.17 -1.75
C LYS A 31 -12.36 5.00 -0.77
N SER A 32 -12.75 5.30 0.46
CA SER A 32 -12.92 4.31 1.54
C SER A 32 -11.64 3.55 1.88
N VAL A 33 -10.49 4.19 1.72
CA VAL A 33 -9.19 3.53 1.99
C VAL A 33 -8.12 4.58 2.28
N LEU A 34 -7.18 4.22 3.15
CA LEU A 34 -6.00 5.02 3.44
C LEU A 34 -4.75 4.17 3.21
N LEU A 35 -3.79 4.72 2.50
CA LEU A 35 -2.48 4.11 2.29
C LEU A 35 -1.44 4.89 3.10
N LEU A 36 -0.67 4.18 3.92
CA LEU A 36 0.47 4.73 4.64
C LEU A 36 1.72 4.00 4.16
N ALA A 37 2.79 4.74 3.95
CA ALA A 37 4.03 4.16 3.44
C ALA A 37 5.24 4.71 4.17
N ARG A 38 6.23 3.85 4.38
CA ARG A 38 7.49 4.17 5.04
C ARG A 38 8.63 3.50 4.27
N ASP A 39 9.71 4.23 4.05
CA ASP A 39 10.91 3.67 3.43
C ASP A 39 11.49 2.56 4.30
N ASN A 40 11.84 1.42 3.69
CA ASN A 40 12.30 0.25 4.44
C ASN A 40 13.75 -0.16 4.17
N GLN A 41 14.38 0.40 3.12
CA GLN A 41 15.76 0.12 2.74
C GLN A 41 16.05 -1.36 2.45
N LEU A 42 15.03 -2.13 2.06
CA LEU A 42 15.18 -3.57 1.83
C LEU A 42 15.37 -3.95 0.37
N GLY A 43 15.22 -3.02 -0.55
CA GLY A 43 15.32 -3.31 -1.98
C GLY A 43 14.10 -4.01 -2.57
N HIS A 44 13.04 -4.18 -1.79
CA HIS A 44 11.75 -4.69 -2.26
C HIS A 44 10.61 -4.10 -1.41
N PRO A 45 9.39 -4.02 -1.94
CA PRO A 45 8.26 -3.52 -1.14
C PRO A 45 7.70 -4.61 -0.24
N ARG A 46 7.05 -4.19 0.85
CA ARG A 46 6.26 -5.08 1.69
C ARG A 46 4.88 -4.47 1.89
N LEU A 47 3.85 -5.32 1.90
CA LEU A 47 2.46 -4.90 2.00
C LEU A 47 1.77 -5.51 3.22
N GLY A 48 1.09 -4.68 3.99
CA GLY A 48 0.21 -5.09 5.07
C GLY A 48 -1.19 -4.58 4.84
N LEU A 49 -2.19 -5.37 5.20
CA LEU A 49 -3.60 -5.01 5.02
C LEU A 49 -4.31 -5.00 6.36
N VAL A 50 -5.03 -3.92 6.63
CA VAL A 50 -5.87 -3.78 7.82
C VAL A 50 -7.32 -3.62 7.33
N ILE A 51 -8.07 -4.72 7.37
CA ILE A 51 -9.47 -4.74 6.94
C ILE A 51 -10.29 -5.30 8.11
N GLY A 52 -10.79 -4.41 8.94
CA GLY A 52 -11.50 -4.78 10.15
C GLY A 52 -12.96 -5.15 9.91
N LYS A 53 -13.53 -5.87 10.85
CA LYS A 53 -14.95 -6.26 10.81
C LYS A 53 -15.89 -5.06 10.87
N LYS A 54 -15.47 -3.97 11.47
CA LYS A 54 -16.27 -2.73 11.52
C LYS A 54 -16.42 -2.09 10.16
N SER A 55 -15.40 -2.20 9.31
CA SER A 55 -15.42 -1.64 7.96
C SER A 55 -16.04 -2.58 6.94
N VAL A 56 -15.78 -3.89 7.09
CA VAL A 56 -16.29 -4.92 6.19
C VAL A 56 -16.75 -6.12 7.03
N LYS A 57 -18.04 -6.28 7.20
CA LYS A 57 -18.62 -7.28 8.11
C LYS A 57 -18.38 -8.72 7.67
N LEU A 58 -18.54 -9.00 6.40
CA LEU A 58 -18.50 -10.37 5.89
C LEU A 58 -17.08 -10.79 5.55
N ALA A 59 -16.68 -11.97 6.04
CA ALA A 59 -15.35 -12.52 5.77
C ALA A 59 -15.11 -12.73 4.28
N VAL A 60 -16.14 -13.14 3.54
CA VAL A 60 -16.03 -13.34 2.09
C VAL A 60 -15.70 -12.03 1.37
N GLU A 61 -16.29 -10.93 1.83
CA GLU A 61 -16.02 -9.61 1.29
C GLU A 61 -14.60 -9.14 1.64
N ARG A 62 -14.16 -9.37 2.88
CA ARG A 62 -12.79 -9.05 3.26
C ARG A 62 -11.78 -9.80 2.39
N ASN A 63 -12.02 -11.08 2.14
CA ASN A 63 -11.13 -11.90 1.31
C ASN A 63 -11.12 -11.43 -0.15
N ARG A 64 -12.27 -11.04 -0.68
CA ARG A 64 -12.39 -10.48 -2.03
C ARG A 64 -11.53 -9.22 -2.17
N ILE A 65 -11.69 -8.30 -1.21
CA ILE A 65 -10.95 -7.03 -1.21
C ILE A 65 -9.45 -7.28 -1.10
N LYS A 66 -9.04 -8.14 -0.17
CA LYS A 66 -7.62 -8.49 0.00
C LYS A 66 -7.01 -9.02 -1.29
N ARG A 67 -7.76 -9.89 -1.98
CA ARG A 67 -7.30 -10.48 -3.25
C ARG A 67 -7.06 -9.40 -4.30
N GLN A 68 -7.99 -8.47 -4.44
CA GLN A 68 -7.86 -7.40 -5.42
C GLN A 68 -6.68 -6.48 -5.11
N ILE A 69 -6.47 -6.15 -3.84
CA ILE A 69 -5.33 -5.32 -3.43
C ILE A 69 -4.01 -6.03 -3.72
N ARG A 70 -3.90 -7.31 -3.36
CA ARG A 70 -2.68 -8.09 -3.58
C ARG A 70 -2.37 -8.27 -5.07
N GLU A 71 -3.40 -8.48 -5.91
CA GLU A 71 -3.20 -8.60 -7.35
C GLU A 71 -2.70 -7.29 -7.96
N SER A 72 -3.32 -6.18 -7.58
CA SER A 72 -2.88 -4.87 -8.06
C SER A 72 -1.44 -4.58 -7.59
N PHE A 73 -1.13 -4.88 -6.33
CA PHE A 73 0.22 -4.70 -5.78
C PHE A 73 1.24 -5.53 -6.55
N ARG A 74 0.91 -6.81 -6.79
CA ARG A 74 1.82 -7.73 -7.48
C ARG A 74 2.25 -7.20 -8.85
N HIS A 75 1.33 -6.58 -9.58
CA HIS A 75 1.61 -6.02 -10.90
C HIS A 75 2.33 -4.67 -10.87
N ASN A 76 2.42 -4.04 -9.69
CA ASN A 76 2.99 -2.69 -9.57
C ASN A 76 4.24 -2.63 -8.69
N GLN A 77 4.84 -3.77 -8.37
CA GLN A 77 5.96 -3.84 -7.40
C GLN A 77 7.17 -3.03 -7.81
N VAL A 78 7.47 -2.95 -9.10
CA VAL A 78 8.69 -2.30 -9.59
C VAL A 78 8.72 -0.82 -9.19
N GLN A 79 7.60 -0.14 -9.29
CA GLN A 79 7.53 1.28 -8.94
C GLN A 79 7.42 1.54 -7.42
N LEU A 80 7.30 0.47 -6.62
CA LEU A 80 7.11 0.56 -5.17
C LEU A 80 8.32 0.05 -4.40
N ASP A 81 9.47 -0.03 -5.04
CA ASP A 81 10.66 -0.60 -4.44
C ASP A 81 11.09 0.15 -3.17
N GLY A 82 11.53 -0.61 -2.16
CA GLY A 82 12.08 -0.06 -0.95
C GLY A 82 11.07 0.59 0.00
N VAL A 83 9.80 0.17 -0.03
CA VAL A 83 8.77 0.81 0.81
C VAL A 83 7.92 -0.26 1.52
N ASP A 84 7.60 0.01 2.79
CA ASP A 84 6.58 -0.73 3.54
C ASP A 84 5.27 0.03 3.41
N ILE A 85 4.21 -0.65 2.98
CA ILE A 85 2.90 -0.05 2.74
C ILE A 85 1.87 -0.73 3.62
N VAL A 86 1.06 0.07 4.32
CA VAL A 86 -0.12 -0.42 5.04
C VAL A 86 -1.36 0.19 4.40
N ILE A 87 -2.29 -0.67 4.02
CA ILE A 87 -3.59 -0.26 3.50
C ILE A 87 -4.62 -0.45 4.62
N VAL A 88 -5.29 0.63 4.99
CA VAL A 88 -6.35 0.62 5.99
C VAL A 88 -7.68 0.79 5.29
N ALA A 89 -8.51 -0.24 5.32
CA ALA A 89 -9.85 -0.19 4.74
C ALA A 89 -10.80 0.59 5.65
N ARG A 90 -11.68 1.37 5.05
CA ARG A 90 -12.70 2.15 5.74
C ARG A 90 -14.07 1.74 5.25
N ARG A 91 -15.12 2.18 5.94
CA ARG A 91 -16.50 1.90 5.55
C ARG A 91 -16.73 2.33 4.11
N GLY A 92 -17.51 1.53 3.39
CA GLY A 92 -17.82 1.79 2.00
C GLY A 92 -16.93 1.07 1.00
N ILE A 93 -15.80 0.51 1.44
CA ILE A 93 -14.89 -0.18 0.51
C ILE A 93 -15.56 -1.43 -0.10
N ALA A 94 -16.43 -2.09 0.65
CA ALA A 94 -17.14 -3.29 0.16
C ALA A 94 -18.16 -2.97 -0.93
N ASP A 95 -18.56 -1.71 -1.07
CA ASP A 95 -19.47 -1.27 -2.13
C ASP A 95 -18.78 -1.16 -3.49
N LEU A 96 -17.46 -1.17 -3.51
CA LEU A 96 -16.69 -1.08 -4.75
C LEU A 96 -16.62 -2.45 -5.43
N SER A 97 -16.82 -2.46 -6.74
CA SER A 97 -16.65 -3.67 -7.53
C SER A 97 -15.17 -4.05 -7.62
N ASN A 98 -14.89 -5.26 -8.09
CA ASN A 98 -13.50 -5.69 -8.30
C ASN A 98 -12.78 -4.78 -9.28
N ILE A 99 -13.44 -4.37 -10.34
CA ILE A 99 -12.86 -3.44 -11.34
C ILE A 99 -12.55 -2.10 -10.68
N GLU A 100 -13.48 -1.57 -9.91
CA GLU A 100 -13.29 -0.29 -9.21
C GLU A 100 -12.14 -0.36 -8.22
N LEU A 101 -12.05 -1.46 -7.45
CA LEU A 101 -10.94 -1.68 -6.53
C LEU A 101 -9.60 -1.69 -7.26
N ARG A 102 -9.50 -2.47 -8.35
CA ARG A 102 -8.28 -2.58 -9.13
C ARG A 102 -7.85 -1.23 -9.70
N GLN A 103 -8.79 -0.50 -10.29
CA GLN A 103 -8.51 0.83 -10.84
C GLN A 103 -8.03 1.79 -9.77
N GLN A 104 -8.70 1.79 -8.62
CA GLN A 104 -8.32 2.67 -7.51
C GLN A 104 -6.92 2.38 -7.01
N PHE A 105 -6.60 1.11 -6.75
CA PHE A 105 -5.28 0.77 -6.21
C PHE A 105 -4.18 0.99 -7.24
N ASP A 106 -4.43 0.70 -8.52
CA ASP A 106 -3.45 1.01 -9.57
C ASP A 106 -3.10 2.50 -9.58
N LYS A 107 -4.09 3.37 -9.39
CA LYS A 107 -3.87 4.83 -9.30
C LYS A 107 -3.14 5.21 -8.02
N MET A 108 -3.46 4.57 -6.91
CA MET A 108 -2.83 4.87 -5.61
C MET A 108 -1.35 4.53 -5.62
N TRP A 109 -0.95 3.39 -6.20
CA TRP A 109 0.45 3.03 -6.32
C TRP A 109 1.22 4.07 -7.14
N LYS A 110 0.63 4.54 -8.23
CA LYS A 110 1.25 5.58 -9.06
C LYS A 110 1.40 6.90 -8.32
N ARG A 111 0.41 7.28 -7.53
CA ARG A 111 0.48 8.49 -6.72
C ARG A 111 1.58 8.39 -5.67
N LEU A 112 1.68 7.25 -5.01
CA LEU A 112 2.74 7.00 -4.03
C LEU A 112 4.12 7.10 -4.69
N ALA A 113 4.31 6.45 -5.83
CA ALA A 113 5.57 6.49 -6.55
C ALA A 113 5.94 7.93 -6.93
N ARG A 114 4.96 8.71 -7.37
CA ARG A 114 5.16 10.11 -7.72
C ARG A 114 5.55 10.96 -6.52
N GLN A 115 4.90 10.76 -5.38
CA GLN A 115 5.24 11.47 -4.14
C GLN A 115 6.68 11.18 -3.72
N ARG A 116 7.12 9.92 -3.84
CA ARG A 116 8.48 9.53 -3.48
C ARG A 116 9.51 10.14 -4.40
N ILE A 117 9.26 10.20 -5.69
CA ILE A 117 10.13 10.84 -6.66
C ILE A 117 10.25 12.34 -6.36
N THR A 118 9.14 13.00 -6.10
CA THR A 118 9.13 14.43 -5.76
C THR A 118 9.94 14.71 -4.50
N ALA A 119 9.79 13.87 -3.46
CA ALA A 119 10.54 14.02 -2.22
C ALA A 119 12.04 13.84 -2.45
N LEU A 120 12.44 12.87 -3.26
CA LEU A 120 13.86 12.65 -3.60
C LEU A 120 14.44 13.83 -4.38
N GLN A 121 13.67 14.39 -5.31
CA GLN A 121 14.11 15.57 -6.08
C GLN A 121 14.28 16.79 -5.19
N ALA A 122 13.34 17.00 -4.26
CA ALA A 122 13.42 18.11 -3.31
C ALA A 122 14.64 17.98 -2.40
N ALA A 123 14.90 16.79 -1.87
CA ALA A 123 16.06 16.53 -1.02
C ALA A 123 17.36 16.73 -1.79
N HIS A 124 17.41 16.29 -3.05
CA HIS A 124 18.58 16.47 -3.90
C HIS A 124 18.85 17.95 -4.22
N SER A 125 17.77 18.70 -4.49
CA SER A 125 17.90 20.14 -4.74
C SER A 125 18.43 20.87 -3.51
N ASP A 126 17.98 20.52 -2.32
CA ASP A 126 18.43 21.11 -1.08
C ASP A 126 19.91 20.85 -0.83
N SER A 127 20.41 19.67 -1.22
CA SER A 127 21.80 19.30 -1.01
C SER A 127 22.78 20.05 -1.95
N THR A 128 22.27 20.60 -3.03
CA THR A 128 23.08 21.34 -4.00
C THR A 128 23.02 22.86 -3.80
N GLY A 129 22.17 23.28 -2.93
CA GLY A 129 22.01 24.70 -2.58
C GLY A 129 23.01 25.11 -1.52
#